data_0a92a28284e1e78fd6f80dfdfb80b10c
#
_entry.id   0a92a28284e1e78fd6f80dfdfb80b10c
#
_cell.length_a   1.000
_cell.length_b   1.000
_cell.length_c   1.000
_cell.angle_alpha   90.00
_cell.angle_beta   90.00
_cell.angle_gamma   90.00
#
_symmetry.space_group_name_H-M   'P 1'
#
loop_
_entity.id
_entity.type
_entity.pdbx_description
1 polymer ?
#
loop_
_entity_poly.entity_id
_entity_poly.type
_entity_poly.pdbx_seq_one_letter_code
_entity_poly.pdbx_strand_id
1 'polypeptide(L)'
;DFERPAPRSAEAFLRRYLLSERFAPADLAVICALLDVFLRGAPSAARYREVLGDVRASSERWVAIATASRALDIADTAALGPTVDASARADFVTTLLSPLNQQKRRLDGTLRDLAALVTADVGLDFDWSVPLLPESTEGGPDSSVALRILLYSLDEGALARVEKANGQRWPAATVRTSSEKDGSPMLKQHARNSDLIVVATRRAAHAATGCIADNAGSALVRYPDGAGSASMLRAVVTGISELID
;
A
#
# COMPACT_ATOMS: atom_id res chain seq x y z
N ASP A 1 10.36 28.53 -13.62
CA ASP A 1 9.80 27.25 -13.11
C ASP A 1 10.79 26.12 -13.38
N PHE A 2 11.52 25.73 -12.33
CA PHE A 2 12.42 24.60 -12.40
C PHE A 2 11.59 23.32 -12.27
N GLU A 3 11.05 22.80 -13.38
CA GLU A 3 10.41 21.50 -13.37
C GLU A 3 11.43 20.44 -12.92
N ARG A 4 11.16 19.78 -11.81
CA ARG A 4 12.01 18.71 -11.32
C ARG A 4 12.08 17.62 -12.39
N PRO A 5 13.28 17.18 -12.84
CA PRO A 5 13.40 16.24 -13.98
C PRO A 5 12.76 14.86 -13.72
N ALA A 6 12.80 14.39 -12.47
CA ALA A 6 12.31 13.06 -12.12
C ALA A 6 10.80 12.84 -12.39
N PRO A 7 9.85 13.74 -12.01
CA PRO A 7 8.44 13.56 -12.33
C PRO A 7 8.14 13.58 -13.83
N ARG A 8 8.86 14.41 -14.60
CA ARG A 8 8.71 14.48 -16.04
C ARG A 8 9.19 13.22 -16.74
N SER A 9 10.31 12.68 -16.29
CA SER A 9 10.83 11.39 -16.77
C SER A 9 9.89 10.25 -16.39
N ALA A 10 9.36 10.26 -15.16
CA ALA A 10 8.41 9.24 -14.69
C ALA A 10 7.14 9.22 -15.55
N GLU A 11 6.57 10.39 -15.91
CA GLU A 11 5.43 10.46 -16.82
C GLU A 11 5.75 9.86 -18.18
N ALA A 12 6.88 10.25 -18.79
CA ALA A 12 7.27 9.75 -20.10
C ALA A 12 7.47 8.22 -20.11
N PHE A 13 8.13 7.68 -19.06
CA PHE A 13 8.30 6.24 -18.90
C PHE A 13 6.98 5.54 -18.62
N LEU A 14 6.10 6.11 -17.80
CA LEU A 14 4.79 5.54 -17.50
C LEU A 14 3.96 5.37 -18.79
N ARG A 15 3.84 6.44 -19.60
CA ARG A 15 3.11 6.39 -20.86
C ARG A 15 3.71 5.35 -21.83
N ARG A 16 5.04 5.30 -21.95
CA ARG A 16 5.72 4.28 -22.76
C ARG A 16 5.47 2.87 -22.23
N TYR A 17 5.45 2.70 -20.92
CA TYR A 17 5.19 1.40 -20.29
C TYR A 17 3.76 0.92 -20.57
N LEU A 18 2.77 1.81 -20.46
CA LEU A 18 1.37 1.52 -20.80
C LEU A 18 1.21 1.11 -22.27
N LEU A 19 1.92 1.80 -23.17
CA LEU A 19 1.92 1.46 -24.62
C LEU A 19 2.55 0.09 -24.92
N SER A 20 3.41 -0.43 -24.07
CA SER A 20 4.01 -1.75 -24.24
C SER A 20 3.03 -2.90 -23.97
N GLU A 21 1.88 -2.60 -23.37
CA GLU A 21 0.80 -3.55 -23.01
C GLU A 21 1.25 -4.73 -22.16
N ARG A 22 2.32 -4.54 -21.37
CA ARG A 22 2.85 -5.53 -20.44
C ARG A 22 2.28 -5.27 -19.06
N PHE A 23 1.54 -6.23 -18.52
CA PHE A 23 0.83 -6.08 -17.25
C PHE A 23 1.02 -7.29 -16.31
N ALA A 24 2.17 -7.94 -16.36
CA ALA A 24 2.51 -8.91 -15.33
C ALA A 24 2.66 -8.22 -13.97
N PRO A 25 2.57 -8.92 -12.84
CA PRO A 25 2.66 -8.31 -11.50
C PRO A 25 3.90 -7.42 -11.30
N ALA A 26 5.04 -7.77 -11.89
CA ALA A 26 6.26 -6.96 -11.85
C ALA A 26 6.11 -5.67 -12.68
N ASP A 27 5.45 -5.74 -13.83
CA ASP A 27 5.17 -4.57 -14.68
C ASP A 27 4.24 -3.59 -13.97
N LEU A 28 3.20 -4.09 -13.30
CA LEU A 28 2.27 -3.28 -12.51
C LEU A 28 2.97 -2.61 -11.31
N ALA A 29 3.97 -3.26 -10.71
CA ALA A 29 4.78 -2.64 -9.67
C ALA A 29 5.62 -1.47 -10.20
N VAL A 30 6.10 -1.55 -11.45
CA VAL A 30 6.79 -0.43 -12.13
C VAL A 30 5.82 0.70 -12.42
N ILE A 31 4.62 0.41 -12.94
CA ILE A 31 3.56 1.40 -13.18
C ILE A 31 3.23 2.13 -11.88
N CYS A 32 3.03 1.41 -10.78
CA CYS A 32 2.77 1.98 -9.45
C CYS A 32 3.90 2.93 -9.01
N ALA A 33 5.17 2.51 -9.15
CA ALA A 33 6.32 3.32 -8.76
C ALA A 33 6.47 4.59 -9.61
N LEU A 34 6.23 4.51 -10.92
CA LEU A 34 6.28 5.66 -11.81
C LEU A 34 5.14 6.64 -11.54
N LEU A 35 3.93 6.13 -11.28
CA LEU A 35 2.79 6.94 -10.88
C LEU A 35 3.07 7.69 -9.57
N ASP A 36 3.65 7.04 -8.57
CA ASP A 36 4.02 7.66 -7.30
C ASP A 36 5.01 8.82 -7.50
N VAL A 37 6.05 8.63 -8.31
CA VAL A 37 7.01 9.71 -8.62
C VAL A 37 6.35 10.86 -9.36
N PHE A 38 5.49 10.58 -10.32
CA PHE A 38 4.74 11.58 -11.07
C PHE A 38 3.84 12.42 -10.14
N LEU A 39 3.03 11.78 -9.31
CA LEU A 39 2.09 12.47 -8.40
C LEU A 39 2.81 13.39 -7.41
N ARG A 40 3.95 12.96 -6.87
CA ARG A 40 4.78 13.78 -5.98
C ARG A 40 5.42 14.98 -6.66
N GLY A 41 5.47 14.99 -7.96
CA GLY A 41 5.93 16.14 -8.74
C GLY A 41 4.96 17.32 -8.75
N ALA A 42 3.80 17.21 -8.12
CA ALA A 42 2.72 18.20 -8.13
C ALA A 42 2.36 18.64 -9.57
N PRO A 43 1.89 17.70 -10.42
CA PRO A 43 1.56 18.00 -11.81
C PRO A 43 0.44 19.04 -11.92
N SER A 44 0.32 19.71 -13.07
CA SER A 44 -0.85 20.54 -13.35
C SER A 44 -2.13 19.69 -13.44
N ALA A 45 -3.29 20.29 -13.20
CA ALA A 45 -4.57 19.57 -13.24
C ALA A 45 -4.83 18.88 -14.59
N ALA A 46 -4.40 19.46 -15.70
CA ALA A 46 -4.51 18.86 -17.03
C ALA A 46 -3.67 17.59 -17.13
N ARG A 47 -2.38 17.66 -16.78
CA ARG A 47 -1.46 16.51 -16.81
C ARG A 47 -1.89 15.41 -15.83
N TYR A 48 -2.39 15.81 -14.63
CA TYR A 48 -2.94 14.88 -13.65
C TYR A 48 -4.08 14.04 -14.23
N ARG A 49 -5.08 14.71 -14.86
CA ARG A 49 -6.20 14.03 -15.50
C ARG A 49 -5.79 13.14 -16.66
N GLU A 50 -4.87 13.60 -17.51
CA GLU A 50 -4.36 12.82 -18.63
C GLU A 50 -3.69 11.52 -18.15
N VAL A 51 -2.73 11.62 -17.23
CA VAL A 51 -1.98 10.45 -16.77
C VAL A 51 -2.87 9.44 -16.04
N LEU A 52 -3.76 9.91 -15.15
CA LEU A 52 -4.74 9.01 -14.53
C LEU A 52 -5.67 8.40 -15.57
N GLY A 53 -6.07 9.17 -16.59
CA GLY A 53 -6.86 8.70 -17.72
C GLY A 53 -6.16 7.60 -18.52
N ASP A 54 -4.88 7.76 -18.82
CA ASP A 54 -4.07 6.76 -19.55
C ASP A 54 -3.97 5.42 -18.77
N VAL A 55 -3.68 5.50 -17.46
CA VAL A 55 -3.63 4.30 -16.60
C VAL A 55 -5.01 3.64 -16.51
N ARG A 56 -6.06 4.44 -16.31
CA ARG A 56 -7.44 3.98 -16.26
C ARG A 56 -7.85 3.26 -17.54
N ALA A 57 -7.55 3.83 -18.71
CA ALA A 57 -7.87 3.24 -20.02
C ALA A 57 -7.21 1.86 -20.24
N SER A 58 -6.06 1.62 -19.63
CA SER A 58 -5.40 0.31 -19.68
C SER A 58 -5.97 -0.72 -18.70
N SER A 59 -6.74 -0.28 -17.70
CA SER A 59 -7.10 -1.10 -16.52
C SER A 59 -7.92 -2.36 -16.85
N GLU A 60 -8.77 -2.31 -17.86
CA GLU A 60 -9.56 -3.46 -18.30
C GLU A 60 -8.71 -4.70 -18.68
N ARG A 61 -7.42 -4.48 -19.03
CA ARG A 61 -6.50 -5.53 -19.43
C ARG A 61 -5.79 -6.21 -18.27
N TRP A 62 -5.80 -5.61 -17.10
CA TRP A 62 -5.00 -6.09 -15.97
C TRP A 62 -5.71 -6.09 -14.62
N VAL A 63 -6.86 -5.43 -14.45
CA VAL A 63 -7.62 -5.50 -13.20
C VAL A 63 -8.38 -6.82 -13.16
N ALA A 64 -7.87 -7.75 -12.36
CA ALA A 64 -8.44 -9.08 -12.16
C ALA A 64 -8.13 -9.56 -10.72
N ILE A 65 -8.74 -10.65 -10.30
CA ILE A 65 -8.47 -11.25 -8.98
C ILE A 65 -6.99 -11.61 -8.84
N ALA A 66 -6.36 -12.16 -9.87
CA ALA A 66 -4.93 -12.53 -9.84
C ALA A 66 -3.97 -11.33 -9.67
N THR A 67 -4.41 -10.13 -10.03
CA THR A 67 -3.65 -8.89 -9.92
C THR A 67 -4.25 -7.91 -8.91
N ALA A 68 -5.24 -8.33 -8.14
CA ALA A 68 -6.00 -7.48 -7.22
C ALA A 68 -5.09 -6.70 -6.25
N SER A 69 -4.06 -7.34 -5.70
CA SER A 69 -3.14 -6.66 -4.80
C SER A 69 -2.36 -5.55 -5.49
N ARG A 70 -2.03 -5.69 -6.79
CA ARG A 70 -1.35 -4.65 -7.58
C ARG A 70 -2.30 -3.53 -8.00
N ALA A 71 -3.52 -3.88 -8.38
CA ALA A 71 -4.57 -2.89 -8.66
C ALA A 71 -4.82 -2.02 -7.41
N LEU A 72 -4.83 -2.65 -6.24
CA LEU A 72 -4.98 -1.96 -4.98
C LEU A 72 -3.76 -1.09 -4.62
N ASP A 73 -2.52 -1.54 -4.87
CA ASP A 73 -1.31 -0.71 -4.72
C ASP A 73 -1.38 0.56 -5.58
N ILE A 74 -1.85 0.45 -6.82
CA ILE A 74 -1.99 1.58 -7.75
C ILE A 74 -3.10 2.54 -7.29
N ALA A 75 -4.25 2.01 -6.86
CA ALA A 75 -5.35 2.81 -6.31
C ALA A 75 -4.93 3.53 -5.02
N ASP A 76 -4.25 2.85 -4.12
CA ASP A 76 -3.71 3.38 -2.87
C ASP A 76 -2.68 4.50 -3.12
N THR A 77 -1.80 4.32 -4.12
CA THR A 77 -0.85 5.35 -4.53
C THR A 77 -1.55 6.63 -4.98
N ALA A 78 -2.66 6.53 -5.71
CA ALA A 78 -3.45 7.69 -6.11
C ALA A 78 -4.21 8.31 -4.92
N ALA A 79 -4.70 7.49 -4.00
CA ALA A 79 -5.42 7.95 -2.81
C ALA A 79 -4.50 8.67 -1.80
N LEU A 80 -3.26 8.19 -1.61
CA LEU A 80 -2.24 8.79 -0.72
C LEU A 80 -1.48 9.95 -1.36
N GLY A 81 -1.47 10.03 -2.69
CA GLY A 81 -0.76 11.07 -3.42
C GLY A 81 -1.40 12.45 -3.28
N PRO A 82 -0.63 13.53 -3.57
CA PRO A 82 -1.19 14.88 -3.62
C PRO A 82 -2.38 14.94 -4.58
N THR A 83 -3.49 15.50 -4.09
CA THR A 83 -4.72 15.62 -4.89
C THR A 83 -4.75 16.96 -5.60
N VAL A 84 -4.74 16.90 -6.92
CA VAL A 84 -4.89 18.09 -7.79
C VAL A 84 -6.33 18.20 -8.32
N ASP A 85 -6.97 17.05 -8.53
CA ASP A 85 -8.36 16.96 -8.99
C ASP A 85 -9.03 15.77 -8.28
N ALA A 86 -9.90 16.09 -7.32
CA ALA A 86 -10.57 15.09 -6.49
C ALA A 86 -11.54 14.21 -7.29
N SER A 87 -12.22 14.77 -8.29
CA SER A 87 -13.14 14.01 -9.14
C SER A 87 -12.36 13.01 -10.00
N ALA A 88 -11.30 13.44 -10.67
CA ALA A 88 -10.45 12.56 -11.48
C ALA A 88 -9.83 11.43 -10.64
N ARG A 89 -9.45 11.72 -9.38
CA ARG A 89 -8.97 10.71 -8.45
C ARG A 89 -10.05 9.70 -8.07
N ALA A 90 -11.25 10.18 -7.74
CA ALA A 90 -12.38 9.31 -7.39
C ALA A 90 -12.77 8.40 -8.56
N ASP A 91 -12.87 8.96 -9.77
CA ASP A 91 -13.15 8.20 -11.00
C ASP A 91 -12.08 7.14 -11.27
N PHE A 92 -10.82 7.48 -11.05
CA PHE A 92 -9.69 6.56 -11.19
C PHE A 92 -9.80 5.38 -10.23
N VAL A 93 -9.96 5.67 -8.93
CA VAL A 93 -10.09 4.62 -7.89
C VAL A 93 -11.35 3.78 -8.12
N THR A 94 -12.46 4.40 -8.49
CA THR A 94 -13.71 3.70 -8.84
C THR A 94 -13.48 2.69 -9.96
N THR A 95 -12.85 3.12 -11.06
CA THR A 95 -12.62 2.25 -12.21
C THR A 95 -11.74 1.03 -11.86
N LEU A 96 -10.71 1.24 -11.03
CA LEU A 96 -9.82 0.15 -10.63
C LEU A 96 -10.46 -0.81 -9.64
N LEU A 97 -11.26 -0.30 -8.68
CA LEU A 97 -11.75 -1.12 -7.58
C LEU A 97 -13.17 -1.67 -7.79
N SER A 98 -13.98 -1.09 -8.67
CA SER A 98 -15.33 -1.59 -8.95
C SER A 98 -15.36 -3.05 -9.46
N PRO A 99 -14.51 -3.48 -10.42
CA PRO A 99 -14.48 -4.88 -10.85
C PRO A 99 -14.07 -5.84 -9.73
N LEU A 100 -13.19 -5.40 -8.81
CA LEU A 100 -12.77 -6.18 -7.66
C LEU A 100 -13.88 -6.27 -6.61
N ASN A 101 -14.61 -5.17 -6.37
CA ASN A 101 -15.74 -5.15 -5.46
C ASN A 101 -16.88 -6.07 -5.92
N GLN A 102 -17.15 -6.13 -7.23
CA GLN A 102 -18.12 -7.08 -7.80
C GLN A 102 -17.73 -8.55 -7.54
N GLN A 103 -16.45 -8.82 -7.38
CA GLN A 103 -15.91 -10.15 -7.10
C GLN A 103 -15.33 -10.28 -5.68
N LYS A 104 -15.75 -9.43 -4.74
CA LYS A 104 -15.17 -9.31 -3.39
C LYS A 104 -15.11 -10.62 -2.60
N ARG A 105 -16.01 -11.57 -2.87
CA ARG A 105 -16.02 -12.92 -2.25
C ARG A 105 -14.76 -13.74 -2.61
N ARG A 106 -14.09 -13.41 -3.71
CA ARG A 106 -12.88 -14.10 -4.19
C ARG A 106 -11.59 -13.44 -3.70
N LEU A 107 -11.69 -12.29 -3.04
CA LEU A 107 -10.56 -11.60 -2.43
C LEU A 107 -10.37 -12.12 -1.00
N ASP A 108 -9.12 -12.22 -0.57
CA ASP A 108 -8.85 -12.44 0.84
C ASP A 108 -9.32 -11.28 1.73
N GLY A 109 -9.52 -11.55 3.02
CA GLY A 109 -10.02 -10.55 3.98
C GLY A 109 -9.14 -9.31 4.06
N THR A 110 -7.82 -9.50 4.02
CA THR A 110 -6.84 -8.42 4.12
C THR A 110 -6.95 -7.42 2.96
N LEU A 111 -7.10 -7.93 1.73
CA LEU A 111 -7.31 -7.07 0.55
C LEU A 111 -8.64 -6.34 0.60
N ARG A 112 -9.70 -6.98 1.12
CA ARG A 112 -11.01 -6.31 1.30
C ARG A 112 -10.93 -5.19 2.33
N ASP A 113 -10.29 -5.44 3.48
CA ASP A 113 -10.14 -4.45 4.54
C ASP A 113 -9.37 -3.22 4.04
N LEU A 114 -8.28 -3.47 3.30
CA LEU A 114 -7.50 -2.39 2.71
C LEU A 114 -8.27 -1.64 1.62
N ALA A 115 -9.00 -2.35 0.77
CA ALA A 115 -9.84 -1.73 -0.25
C ALA A 115 -10.94 -0.84 0.37
N ALA A 116 -11.52 -1.27 1.50
CA ALA A 116 -12.46 -0.45 2.27
C ALA A 116 -11.82 0.84 2.77
N LEU A 117 -10.58 0.78 3.28
CA LEU A 117 -9.85 1.98 3.72
C LEU A 117 -9.53 2.92 2.54
N VAL A 118 -9.05 2.38 1.41
CA VAL A 118 -8.73 3.18 0.22
C VAL A 118 -9.97 3.88 -0.34
N THR A 119 -11.09 3.16 -0.46
CA THR A 119 -12.34 3.74 -0.96
C THR A 119 -12.92 4.80 -0.02
N ALA A 120 -12.90 4.56 1.28
CA ALA A 120 -13.35 5.53 2.29
C ALA A 120 -12.55 6.84 2.24
N ASP A 121 -11.22 6.77 2.07
CA ASP A 121 -10.34 7.95 2.03
C ASP A 121 -10.57 8.86 0.81
N VAL A 122 -11.09 8.30 -0.27
CA VAL A 122 -11.47 9.10 -1.45
C VAL A 122 -12.96 9.42 -1.50
N GLY A 123 -13.70 9.11 -0.42
CA GLY A 123 -15.12 9.42 -0.29
C GLY A 123 -16.04 8.54 -1.14
N LEU A 124 -15.62 7.32 -1.44
CA LEU A 124 -16.40 6.35 -2.23
C LEU A 124 -17.12 5.37 -1.29
N ASP A 125 -18.41 5.18 -1.51
CA ASP A 125 -19.26 4.27 -0.74
C ASP A 125 -19.31 2.88 -1.40
N PHE A 126 -18.26 2.08 -1.17
CA PHE A 126 -18.20 0.68 -1.58
C PHE A 126 -18.44 -0.25 -0.40
N ASP A 127 -19.39 -1.16 -0.52
CA ASP A 127 -19.55 -2.25 0.44
C ASP A 127 -18.56 -3.39 0.14
N TRP A 128 -17.51 -3.52 0.96
CA TRP A 128 -16.54 -4.61 0.91
C TRP A 128 -16.87 -5.79 1.81
N SER A 129 -17.98 -5.75 2.55
CA SER A 129 -18.39 -6.83 3.44
C SER A 129 -18.75 -8.09 2.64
N VAL A 130 -18.46 -9.24 3.21
CA VAL A 130 -18.87 -10.55 2.71
C VAL A 130 -19.56 -11.25 3.86
N PRO A 131 -20.80 -11.77 3.67
CA PRO A 131 -21.45 -12.56 4.70
C PRO A 131 -20.57 -13.74 5.09
N LEU A 132 -20.30 -13.90 6.38
CA LEU A 132 -19.61 -15.07 6.92
C LEU A 132 -20.47 -16.31 6.64
N LEU A 133 -19.94 -17.26 5.90
CA LEU A 133 -20.51 -18.59 5.85
C LEU A 133 -20.26 -19.26 7.21
N PRO A 134 -21.21 -20.01 7.78
CA PRO A 134 -21.08 -20.60 9.12
C PRO A 134 -19.88 -21.52 9.34
N GLU A 135 -19.21 -21.94 8.27
CA GLU A 135 -18.06 -22.87 8.29
C GLU A 135 -16.72 -22.23 7.87
N SER A 136 -16.68 -20.94 7.54
CA SER A 136 -15.43 -20.32 7.14
C SER A 136 -14.72 -19.70 8.35
N THR A 137 -13.64 -20.33 8.76
CA THR A 137 -12.65 -19.77 9.70
C THR A 137 -11.82 -18.62 9.08
N GLU A 138 -12.05 -18.31 7.80
CA GLU A 138 -11.31 -17.28 7.09
C GLU A 138 -11.94 -15.90 7.30
N GLY A 139 -11.23 -15.04 8.02
CA GLY A 139 -11.41 -13.60 7.93
C GLY A 139 -11.97 -12.86 9.14
N GLY A 140 -12.24 -13.54 10.25
CA GLY A 140 -12.54 -12.85 11.52
C GLY A 140 -11.28 -12.28 12.20
N PRO A 141 -11.44 -11.37 13.19
CA PRO A 141 -10.32 -10.93 14.01
C PRO A 141 -9.65 -12.09 14.70
N ASP A 142 -8.32 -12.25 14.50
CA ASP A 142 -7.53 -13.29 15.16
C ASP A 142 -6.92 -12.74 16.44
N SER A 143 -7.54 -13.07 17.57
CA SER A 143 -7.10 -12.68 18.91
C SER A 143 -5.96 -13.54 19.46
N SER A 144 -5.56 -14.60 18.77
CA SER A 144 -4.45 -15.46 19.20
C SER A 144 -3.08 -14.83 18.90
N VAL A 145 -3.01 -13.91 17.94
CA VAL A 145 -1.77 -13.25 17.50
C VAL A 145 -1.42 -12.09 18.42
N ALA A 146 -0.60 -12.35 19.43
CA ALA A 146 -0.11 -11.36 20.40
C ALA A 146 1.34 -10.95 20.08
N LEU A 147 1.59 -10.45 18.89
CA LEU A 147 2.91 -10.00 18.39
C LEU A 147 3.12 -8.50 18.56
N ARG A 148 4.38 -8.09 18.70
CA ARG A 148 4.81 -6.69 18.69
C ARG A 148 5.36 -6.38 17.30
N ILE A 149 4.71 -5.46 16.59
CA ILE A 149 4.99 -5.14 15.20
C ILE A 149 5.46 -3.69 15.10
N LEU A 150 6.62 -3.46 14.48
CA LEU A 150 7.09 -2.14 14.11
C LEU A 150 6.88 -1.92 12.62
N LEU A 151 6.14 -0.87 12.26
CA LEU A 151 5.98 -0.39 10.89
C LEU A 151 6.81 0.88 10.70
N TYR A 152 7.70 0.88 9.71
CA TYR A 152 8.52 2.04 9.41
C TYR A 152 8.33 2.51 7.96
N SER A 153 7.96 3.79 7.80
CA SER A 153 7.85 4.49 6.51
C SER A 153 7.89 5.99 6.74
N LEU A 154 8.41 6.77 5.79
CA LEU A 154 8.23 8.22 5.78
C LEU A 154 6.83 8.66 5.32
N ASP A 155 5.98 7.72 4.93
CA ASP A 155 4.60 7.97 4.54
C ASP A 155 3.65 7.67 5.71
N GLU A 156 3.31 8.72 6.48
CA GLU A 156 2.45 8.62 7.65
C GLU A 156 1.02 8.16 7.30
N GLY A 157 0.53 8.51 6.10
CA GLY A 157 -0.78 8.05 5.62
C GLY A 157 -0.81 6.54 5.40
N ALA A 158 0.24 5.98 4.79
CA ALA A 158 0.38 4.54 4.63
C ALA A 158 0.48 3.82 5.99
N LEU A 159 1.28 4.38 6.93
CA LEU A 159 1.40 3.82 8.29
C LEU A 159 0.05 3.76 9.01
N ALA A 160 -0.70 4.86 9.01
CA ALA A 160 -2.00 4.94 9.69
C ALA A 160 -3.02 3.94 9.13
N ARG A 161 -3.03 3.72 7.80
CA ARG A 161 -3.89 2.70 7.18
C ARG A 161 -3.52 1.29 7.59
N VAL A 162 -2.23 0.96 7.54
CA VAL A 162 -1.75 -0.38 7.90
C VAL A 162 -1.98 -0.64 9.38
N GLU A 163 -1.74 0.33 10.26
CA GLU A 163 -2.04 0.23 11.69
C GLU A 163 -3.52 -0.05 11.93
N LYS A 164 -4.42 0.70 11.27
CA LYS A 164 -5.87 0.50 11.37
C LYS A 164 -6.30 -0.89 10.89
N ALA A 165 -5.80 -1.34 9.73
CA ALA A 165 -6.12 -2.65 9.19
C ALA A 165 -5.61 -3.79 10.11
N ASN A 166 -4.40 -3.65 10.65
CA ASN A 166 -3.84 -4.60 11.62
C ASN A 166 -4.69 -4.68 12.90
N GLY A 167 -5.10 -3.54 13.46
CA GLY A 167 -5.94 -3.52 14.66
C GLY A 167 -7.30 -4.18 14.48
N GLN A 168 -7.85 -4.12 13.27
CA GLN A 168 -9.10 -4.82 12.93
C GLN A 168 -8.91 -6.34 12.81
N ARG A 169 -7.80 -6.78 12.22
CA ARG A 169 -7.55 -8.19 11.93
C ARG A 169 -6.89 -8.93 13.09
N TRP A 170 -5.94 -8.30 13.78
CA TRP A 170 -5.19 -8.87 14.91
C TRP A 170 -5.27 -7.96 16.14
N PRO A 171 -6.41 -7.94 16.83
CA PRO A 171 -6.64 -6.99 17.93
C PRO A 171 -5.73 -7.20 19.14
N ALA A 172 -5.12 -8.36 19.29
CA ALA A 172 -4.13 -8.65 20.34
C ALA A 172 -2.70 -8.25 19.96
N ALA A 173 -2.43 -7.96 18.69
CA ALA A 173 -1.11 -7.49 18.26
C ALA A 173 -0.90 -6.03 18.66
N THR A 174 0.30 -5.71 19.14
CA THR A 174 0.71 -4.34 19.44
C THR A 174 1.47 -3.77 18.25
N VAL A 175 0.86 -2.82 17.54
CA VAL A 175 1.49 -2.13 16.43
C VAL A 175 2.12 -0.82 16.89
N ARG A 176 3.35 -0.55 16.47
CA ARG A 176 4.05 0.72 16.61
C ARG A 176 4.42 1.23 15.24
N THR A 177 4.23 2.52 15.01
CA THR A 177 4.58 3.18 13.76
C THR A 177 5.72 4.17 13.99
N SER A 178 6.58 4.34 12.99
CA SER A 178 7.60 5.39 13.00
C SER A 178 7.82 5.95 11.60
N SER A 179 7.89 7.29 11.53
CA SER A 179 8.23 8.07 10.32
C SER A 179 9.50 8.90 10.53
N GLU A 180 10.30 8.57 11.54
CA GLU A 180 11.52 9.31 11.88
C GLU A 180 12.57 9.21 10.79
N LYS A 181 13.27 10.32 10.55
CA LYS A 181 14.37 10.37 9.56
C LYS A 181 15.70 9.89 10.13
N ASP A 182 15.84 9.97 11.44
CA ASP A 182 17.08 9.67 12.16
C ASP A 182 16.87 8.48 13.12
N GLY A 183 17.99 7.90 13.58
CA GLY A 183 17.99 6.81 14.55
C GLY A 183 17.82 7.28 15.97
N SER A 184 16.61 7.66 16.37
CA SER A 184 16.31 8.11 17.73
C SER A 184 16.40 6.99 18.76
N PRO A 185 16.54 7.33 20.07
CA PRO A 185 16.45 6.37 21.16
C PRO A 185 15.12 5.60 21.16
N MET A 186 14.03 6.26 20.77
CA MET A 186 12.69 5.66 20.68
C MET A 186 12.63 4.62 19.57
N LEU A 187 13.14 4.93 18.37
CA LEU A 187 13.19 4.00 17.25
C LEU A 187 14.04 2.76 17.59
N LYS A 188 15.20 2.96 18.26
CA LYS A 188 16.04 1.84 18.76
C LYS A 188 15.27 0.94 19.73
N GLN A 189 14.53 1.53 20.66
CA GLN A 189 13.73 0.79 21.63
C GLN A 189 12.60 0.02 20.92
N HIS A 190 11.92 0.65 19.97
CA HIS A 190 10.87 -0.01 19.19
C HIS A 190 11.43 -1.20 18.41
N ALA A 191 12.58 -1.03 17.72
CA ALA A 191 13.20 -2.11 16.98
C ALA A 191 13.57 -3.28 17.88
N ARG A 192 14.19 -3.03 19.05
CA ARG A 192 14.60 -4.08 20.02
C ARG A 192 13.42 -4.84 20.62
N ASN A 193 12.27 -4.19 20.74
CA ASN A 193 11.10 -4.75 21.42
C ASN A 193 10.08 -5.36 20.45
N SER A 194 10.39 -5.41 19.16
CA SER A 194 9.50 -5.95 18.15
C SER A 194 9.81 -7.42 17.86
N ASP A 195 8.77 -8.16 17.49
CA ASP A 195 8.87 -9.53 16.99
C ASP A 195 8.90 -9.54 15.46
N LEU A 196 8.17 -8.59 14.85
CA LEU A 196 8.13 -8.32 13.40
C LEU A 196 8.44 -6.84 13.13
N ILE A 197 9.30 -6.58 12.15
CA ILE A 197 9.61 -5.23 11.68
C ILE A 197 9.36 -5.15 10.17
N VAL A 198 8.51 -4.22 9.73
CA VAL A 198 8.24 -3.97 8.32
C VAL A 198 8.82 -2.60 7.93
N VAL A 199 9.77 -2.59 7.00
CA VAL A 199 10.51 -1.38 6.59
C VAL A 199 10.23 -1.06 5.12
N ALA A 200 9.44 -0.02 4.85
CA ALA A 200 9.13 0.44 3.49
C ALA A 200 10.32 1.22 2.90
N THR A 201 11.32 0.51 2.36
CA THR A 201 12.61 1.08 1.90
C THR A 201 12.47 2.16 0.84
N ARG A 202 11.45 2.14 -0.01
CA ARG A 202 11.19 3.19 -1.01
C ARG A 202 10.75 4.52 -0.39
N ARG A 203 10.35 4.50 0.86
CA ARG A 203 9.94 5.65 1.69
C ARG A 203 10.65 5.60 3.03
N ALA A 204 11.98 5.51 3.01
CA ALA A 204 12.80 5.36 4.18
C ALA A 204 14.01 6.33 4.17
N ALA A 205 14.43 6.74 5.35
CA ALA A 205 15.68 7.46 5.54
C ALA A 205 16.80 6.46 5.86
N HIS A 206 17.97 6.63 5.26
CA HIS A 206 19.11 5.72 5.47
C HIS A 206 19.55 5.63 6.93
N ALA A 207 19.57 6.76 7.65
CA ALA A 207 19.95 6.77 9.06
C ALA A 207 18.98 5.95 9.92
N ALA A 208 17.67 6.06 9.68
CA ALA A 208 16.67 5.31 10.41
C ALA A 208 16.68 3.81 10.05
N THR A 209 16.85 3.47 8.76
CA THR A 209 16.93 2.05 8.34
C THR A 209 18.18 1.36 8.88
N GLY A 210 19.32 2.04 8.90
CA GLY A 210 20.55 1.55 9.55
C GLY A 210 20.32 1.33 11.05
N CYS A 211 19.71 2.32 11.74
CA CYS A 211 19.36 2.20 13.14
C CYS A 211 18.44 1.00 13.42
N ILE A 212 17.44 0.75 12.59
CA ILE A 212 16.56 -0.42 12.71
C ILE A 212 17.36 -1.71 12.55
N ALA A 213 18.16 -1.82 11.48
CA ALA A 213 18.97 -3.01 11.20
C ALA A 213 19.92 -3.36 12.35
N ASP A 214 20.60 -2.34 12.91
CA ASP A 214 21.54 -2.52 14.02
C ASP A 214 20.86 -2.89 15.35
N ASN A 215 19.56 -2.67 15.50
CA ASN A 215 18.82 -2.87 16.74
C ASN A 215 17.68 -3.90 16.64
N ALA A 216 17.46 -4.50 15.48
CA ALA A 216 16.37 -5.49 15.27
C ALA A 216 16.55 -6.79 16.09
N GLY A 217 17.78 -7.10 16.50
CA GLY A 217 18.05 -8.32 17.29
C GLY A 217 17.57 -9.59 16.57
N SER A 218 16.66 -10.34 17.21
CA SER A 218 16.05 -11.55 16.65
C SER A 218 14.72 -11.29 15.93
N ALA A 219 14.28 -10.03 15.81
CA ALA A 219 13.03 -9.70 15.12
C ALA A 219 13.07 -10.12 13.65
N LEU A 220 11.95 -10.62 13.16
CA LEU A 220 11.79 -10.89 11.73
C LEU A 220 11.67 -9.55 10.97
N VAL A 221 12.61 -9.25 10.07
CA VAL A 221 12.56 -8.03 9.27
C VAL A 221 12.04 -8.32 7.88
N ARG A 222 11.03 -7.55 7.44
CA ARG A 222 10.42 -7.66 6.11
C ARG A 222 10.48 -6.34 5.36
N TYR A 223 10.73 -6.45 4.07
CA TYR A 223 10.80 -5.31 3.15
C TYR A 223 9.65 -5.45 2.14
N PRO A 224 8.64 -4.55 2.20
CA PRO A 224 7.57 -4.54 1.21
C PRO A 224 8.09 -4.33 -0.20
N ASP A 225 7.45 -4.95 -1.17
CA ASP A 225 7.79 -4.81 -2.60
C ASP A 225 7.27 -3.49 -3.23
N GLY A 226 6.55 -2.67 -2.46
CA GLY A 226 6.05 -1.35 -2.82
C GLY A 226 6.19 -0.35 -1.67
N ALA A 227 5.70 0.87 -1.88
CA ALA A 227 5.74 1.95 -0.89
C ALA A 227 4.38 2.22 -0.21
N GLY A 228 3.30 1.67 -0.76
CA GLY A 228 1.93 1.89 -0.29
C GLY A 228 1.51 0.97 0.84
N SER A 229 0.35 1.25 1.42
CA SER A 229 -0.23 0.48 2.52
C SER A 229 -0.54 -0.97 2.13
N ALA A 230 -0.94 -1.23 0.87
CA ALA A 230 -1.19 -2.59 0.40
C ALA A 230 0.04 -3.49 0.47
N SER A 231 1.19 -3.01 0.00
CA SER A 231 2.43 -3.78 0.05
C SER A 231 2.94 -3.95 1.48
N MET A 232 2.80 -2.93 2.33
CA MET A 232 3.16 -3.05 3.75
C MET A 232 2.29 -4.09 4.46
N LEU A 233 0.98 -4.07 4.22
CA LEU A 233 0.07 -5.03 4.86
C LEU A 233 0.34 -6.46 4.41
N ARG A 234 0.66 -6.69 3.11
CA ARG A 234 1.11 -8.00 2.64
C ARG A 234 2.37 -8.48 3.37
N ALA A 235 3.34 -7.58 3.57
CA ALA A 235 4.56 -7.91 4.31
C ALA A 235 4.28 -8.27 5.77
N VAL A 236 3.31 -7.61 6.42
CA VAL A 236 2.84 -7.96 7.77
C VAL A 236 2.20 -9.36 7.77
N VAL A 237 1.25 -9.63 6.86
CA VAL A 237 0.58 -10.94 6.77
C VAL A 237 1.59 -12.05 6.60
N THR A 238 2.51 -11.90 5.64
CA THR A 238 3.57 -12.89 5.40
C THR A 238 4.45 -13.08 6.63
N GLY A 239 4.87 -11.99 7.27
CA GLY A 239 5.72 -12.05 8.47
C GLY A 239 5.01 -12.68 9.66
N ILE A 240 3.73 -12.43 9.87
CA ILE A 240 2.93 -13.08 10.92
C ILE A 240 2.83 -14.58 10.65
N SER A 241 2.51 -15.00 9.43
CA SER A 241 2.44 -16.42 9.08
C SER A 241 3.76 -17.14 9.38
N GLU A 242 4.89 -16.54 9.01
CA GLU A 242 6.22 -17.14 9.26
C GLU A 242 6.63 -17.21 10.74
N LEU A 243 6.04 -16.38 11.60
CA LEU A 243 6.31 -16.41 13.05
C LEU A 243 5.42 -17.38 13.81
N ILE A 244 4.30 -17.80 13.20
CA ILE A 244 3.32 -18.71 13.83
C ILE A 244 3.54 -20.16 13.38
N ASP A 245 4.06 -20.36 12.15
CA ASP A 245 4.43 -21.68 11.61
C ASP A 245 5.68 -22.24 12.31
#